data_7181ec65c9fda17b12c0a855b0ead372
#
_entry.id   7181ec65c9fda17b12c0a855b0ead372
#
_cell.length_a   1.000
_cell.length_b   1.000
_cell.length_c   1.000
_cell.angle_alpha   90.00
_cell.angle_beta   90.00
_cell.angle_gamma   90.00
#
_symmetry.space_group_name_H-M   'P 1'
#
loop_
_entity.id
_entity.type
_entity.pdbx_description
1 polymer ?
#
loop_
_entity_poly.entity_id
_entity_poly.type
_entity_poly.pdbx_seq_one_letter_code
_entity_poly.pdbx_strand_id
1 'polypeptide(L)'
;MQRGLSAVNLATPSIGGTMNIITDPAAMEKGGKFKQEIGEGGFKKTTLNYNSGLINDRLALSGTIVRKTGDGFIGGTWTDAWAYYAGLSYAVSDKQRFELYGIGAPQRHGQNLYKQNIATYSQELAGSIAGYNDSAYVAGEKFETEAGRFYNQNWAPVSSDY
;
A
#
# COMPACT_ATOMS: atom_id res chain seq x y z
N MET A 1 -21.68 -1.83 -0.87
CA MET A 1 -21.18 -0.46 -1.13
C MET A 1 -22.38 0.48 -1.26
N GLN A 2 -22.40 1.55 -0.49
CA GLN A 2 -23.46 2.57 -0.55
C GLN A 2 -22.84 3.85 -1.13
N ARG A 3 -23.49 4.44 -2.12
CA ARG A 3 -23.07 5.69 -2.76
C ARG A 3 -23.90 6.86 -2.23
N GLY A 4 -23.29 8.02 -2.03
CA GLY A 4 -23.98 9.22 -1.53
C GLY A 4 -23.92 9.35 0.00
N LEU A 5 -24.82 10.14 0.56
CA LEU A 5 -24.93 10.32 2.01
C LEU A 5 -25.25 8.99 2.70
N SER A 6 -24.62 8.73 3.84
CA SER A 6 -24.82 7.47 4.56
C SER A 6 -26.26 7.31 5.00
N ALA A 7 -26.79 6.10 4.80
CA ALA A 7 -28.11 5.76 5.31
C ALA A 7 -28.07 5.63 6.85
N VAL A 8 -29.25 5.71 7.45
CA VAL A 8 -29.52 5.78 8.89
C VAL A 8 -28.86 4.69 9.76
N ASN A 9 -28.41 3.58 9.14
CA ASN A 9 -27.85 2.43 9.86
C ASN A 9 -26.32 2.45 10.01
N LEU A 10 -25.63 3.45 9.47
CA LEU A 10 -24.18 3.61 9.62
C LEU A 10 -23.90 4.91 10.37
N ALA A 11 -23.22 4.80 11.49
CA ALA A 11 -23.04 5.90 12.46
C ALA A 11 -22.19 7.08 11.96
N THR A 12 -21.57 6.99 10.78
CA THR A 12 -20.68 8.04 10.25
C THR A 12 -21.22 8.63 8.96
N PRO A 13 -21.59 9.92 8.93
CA PRO A 13 -21.96 10.60 7.70
C PRO A 13 -20.76 10.70 6.76
N SER A 14 -20.96 10.34 5.49
CA SER A 14 -19.94 10.40 4.46
C SER A 14 -20.51 10.99 3.19
N ILE A 15 -19.90 12.07 2.71
CA ILE A 15 -20.31 12.77 1.47
C ILE A 15 -20.02 11.91 0.23
N GLY A 16 -18.95 11.12 0.26
CA GLY A 16 -18.54 10.24 -0.85
C GLY A 16 -19.18 8.85 -0.86
N GLY A 17 -19.92 8.51 0.19
CA GLY A 17 -20.48 7.16 0.41
C GLY A 17 -19.65 6.34 1.40
N THR A 18 -20.18 5.19 1.77
CA THR A 18 -19.56 4.24 2.70
C THR A 18 -19.33 2.89 2.04
N MET A 19 -18.19 2.29 2.31
CA MET A 19 -17.90 0.91 1.96
C MET A 19 -17.71 0.12 3.26
N ASN A 20 -18.58 -0.85 3.50
CA ASN A 20 -18.42 -1.81 4.58
C ASN A 20 -17.76 -3.08 4.01
N ILE A 21 -16.62 -3.46 4.55
CA ILE A 21 -15.91 -4.68 4.18
C ILE A 21 -16.05 -5.63 5.36
N ILE A 22 -16.76 -6.73 5.14
CA ILE A 22 -16.94 -7.78 6.13
C ILE A 22 -16.06 -8.94 5.71
N THR A 23 -15.15 -9.33 6.59
CA THR A 23 -14.33 -10.52 6.43
C THR A 23 -14.86 -11.59 7.37
N ASP A 24 -15.53 -12.60 6.81
CA ASP A 24 -16.09 -13.71 7.58
C ASP A 24 -15.44 -15.02 7.12
N PRO A 25 -14.56 -15.64 7.94
CA PRO A 25 -13.92 -16.91 7.59
C PRO A 25 -14.92 -18.03 7.31
N ALA A 26 -16.08 -18.03 7.99
CA ALA A 26 -17.11 -19.07 7.84
C ALA A 26 -17.87 -18.97 6.51
N ALA A 27 -17.90 -17.79 5.88
CA ALA A 27 -18.53 -17.58 4.58
C ALA A 27 -17.59 -17.86 3.38
N MET A 28 -16.32 -18.14 3.65
CA MET A 28 -15.32 -18.39 2.61
C MET A 28 -15.29 -19.87 2.22
N GLU A 29 -15.29 -20.13 0.92
CA GLU A 29 -15.08 -21.48 0.41
C GLU A 29 -13.66 -21.96 0.69
N LYS A 30 -13.52 -23.29 0.89
CA LYS A 30 -12.21 -23.93 1.07
C LYS A 30 -11.36 -23.74 -0.19
N GLY A 31 -10.16 -23.21 -0.01
CA GLY A 31 -9.23 -23.04 -1.13
C GLY A 31 -8.01 -22.23 -0.77
N GLY A 32 -7.09 -22.19 -1.70
CA GLY A 32 -5.90 -21.36 -1.60
C GLY A 32 -5.65 -20.60 -2.89
N LYS A 33 -5.03 -19.43 -2.77
CA LYS A 33 -4.64 -18.61 -3.91
C LYS A 33 -3.20 -18.17 -3.75
N PHE A 34 -2.41 -18.43 -4.78
CA PHE A 34 -1.08 -17.87 -4.94
C PHE A 34 -1.11 -16.83 -6.06
N LYS A 35 -0.56 -15.66 -5.81
CA LYS A 35 -0.42 -14.60 -6.82
C LYS A 35 0.99 -14.04 -6.76
N GLN A 36 1.65 -13.99 -7.91
CA GLN A 36 2.93 -13.32 -8.09
C GLN A 36 2.74 -12.15 -9.06
N GLU A 37 3.16 -10.97 -8.64
CA GLU A 37 3.18 -9.76 -9.44
C GLU A 37 4.63 -9.31 -9.59
N ILE A 38 5.03 -8.97 -10.81
CA ILE A 38 6.36 -8.50 -11.17
C ILE A 38 6.18 -7.23 -11.99
N GLY A 39 6.99 -6.23 -11.73
CA GLY A 39 6.94 -4.95 -12.43
C GLY A 39 8.32 -4.32 -12.59
N GLU A 40 8.34 -3.16 -13.19
CA GLU A 40 9.55 -2.37 -13.35
C GLU A 40 10.10 -1.89 -12.00
N GLY A 41 11.35 -1.43 -11.95
CA GLY A 41 12.02 -0.97 -10.74
C GLY A 41 12.20 -2.09 -9.70
N GLY A 42 12.42 -3.33 -10.16
CA GLY A 42 12.62 -4.48 -9.27
C GLY A 42 11.36 -4.89 -8.49
N PHE A 43 10.17 -4.37 -8.88
CA PHE A 43 8.94 -4.64 -8.15
C PHE A 43 8.55 -6.11 -8.18
N LYS A 44 8.35 -6.67 -6.98
CA LYS A 44 7.86 -8.02 -6.75
C LYS A 44 6.83 -8.00 -5.64
N LYS A 45 5.68 -8.62 -5.88
CA LYS A 45 4.68 -8.82 -4.84
C LYS A 45 4.17 -10.24 -4.89
N THR A 46 4.34 -10.93 -3.79
CA THR A 46 3.87 -12.30 -3.59
C THR A 46 2.70 -12.27 -2.63
N THR A 47 1.60 -12.87 -3.01
CA THR A 47 0.42 -13.03 -2.15
C THR A 47 0.09 -14.50 -2.03
N LEU A 48 -0.03 -14.97 -0.81
CA LEU A 48 -0.54 -16.30 -0.48
C LEU A 48 -1.78 -16.14 0.38
N ASN A 49 -2.87 -16.75 -0.04
CA ASN A 49 -4.11 -16.81 0.72
C ASN A 49 -4.54 -18.26 0.89
N TYR A 50 -5.11 -18.56 2.04
CA TYR A 50 -5.71 -19.86 2.33
C TYR A 50 -6.97 -19.69 3.17
N ASN A 51 -8.03 -20.44 2.80
CA ASN A 51 -9.26 -20.55 3.54
C ASN A 51 -9.58 -22.02 3.77
N SER A 52 -9.87 -22.40 5.00
CA SER A 52 -10.19 -23.79 5.33
C SER A 52 -11.57 -24.22 4.84
N GLY A 53 -12.44 -23.24 4.55
CA GLY A 53 -13.88 -23.47 4.53
C GLY A 53 -14.39 -23.84 5.93
N LEU A 54 -15.63 -24.22 6.00
CA LEU A 54 -16.25 -24.64 7.25
C LEU A 54 -15.83 -26.09 7.59
N ILE A 55 -15.17 -26.28 8.70
CA ILE A 55 -14.68 -27.57 9.21
C ILE A 55 -15.69 -28.06 10.26
N ASN A 56 -16.27 -29.25 10.05
CA ASN A 56 -17.28 -29.86 10.91
C ASN A 56 -18.42 -28.89 11.27
N ASP A 57 -18.82 -28.06 10.31
CA ASP A 57 -19.89 -27.07 10.42
C ASP A 57 -19.73 -26.05 11.56
N ARG A 58 -18.54 -25.94 12.14
CA ARG A 58 -18.30 -25.10 13.31
C ARG A 58 -17.07 -24.23 13.25
N LEU A 59 -15.97 -24.70 12.65
CA LEU A 59 -14.70 -24.00 12.64
C LEU A 59 -14.35 -23.54 11.24
N ALA A 60 -13.95 -22.29 11.10
CA ALA A 60 -13.35 -21.79 9.87
C ALA A 60 -12.11 -20.97 10.17
N LEU A 61 -11.11 -21.12 9.32
CA LEU A 61 -9.83 -20.43 9.38
C LEU A 61 -9.57 -19.77 8.05
N SER A 62 -9.08 -18.54 8.08
CA SER A 62 -8.58 -17.86 6.88
C SER A 62 -7.27 -17.15 7.17
N GLY A 63 -6.41 -17.09 6.18
CA GLY A 63 -5.14 -16.40 6.31
C GLY A 63 -4.66 -15.85 4.98
N THR A 64 -4.00 -14.70 5.06
CA THR A 64 -3.34 -14.08 3.91
C THR A 64 -1.99 -13.56 4.36
N ILE A 65 -0.98 -13.78 3.54
CA ILE A 65 0.33 -13.18 3.71
C ILE A 65 0.76 -12.55 2.40
N VAL A 66 1.29 -11.35 2.50
CA VAL A 66 1.77 -10.59 1.35
C VAL A 66 3.20 -10.14 1.61
N ARG A 67 4.08 -10.35 0.64
CA ARG A 67 5.41 -9.78 0.60
C ARG A 67 5.52 -8.86 -0.59
N LYS A 68 5.96 -7.62 -0.36
CA LYS A 68 6.18 -6.62 -1.41
C LYS A 68 7.59 -6.06 -1.29
N THR A 69 8.33 -6.08 -2.41
CA THR A 69 9.66 -5.47 -2.53
C THR A 69 9.78 -4.74 -3.85
N GLY A 70 10.66 -3.76 -3.93
CA GLY A 70 10.99 -3.05 -5.16
C GLY A 70 12.05 -2.00 -4.91
N ASP A 71 12.84 -1.69 -5.92
CA ASP A 71 13.90 -0.68 -5.84
C ASP A 71 13.37 0.73 -6.15
N GLY A 72 12.21 0.82 -6.82
CA GLY A 72 11.63 2.08 -7.28
C GLY A 72 12.32 2.63 -8.53
N PHE A 73 11.77 3.72 -9.06
CA PHE A 73 12.33 4.40 -10.25
C PHE A 73 13.27 5.53 -9.87
N ILE A 74 13.00 6.19 -8.78
CA ILE A 74 13.79 7.31 -8.28
C ILE A 74 14.78 6.79 -7.25
N GLY A 75 15.99 7.28 -7.26
CA GLY A 75 17.05 6.85 -6.34
C GLY A 75 16.58 6.87 -4.88
N GLY A 76 16.80 5.79 -4.16
CA GLY A 76 16.41 5.65 -2.77
C GLY A 76 14.93 5.41 -2.48
N THR A 77 14.08 5.18 -3.48
CA THR A 77 12.62 4.93 -3.28
C THR A 77 12.26 3.45 -3.22
N TRP A 78 13.15 2.64 -2.69
CA TRP A 78 12.90 1.22 -2.47
C TRP A 78 11.73 0.97 -1.52
N THR A 79 11.08 -0.17 -1.64
CA THR A 79 10.03 -0.64 -0.73
C THR A 79 10.30 -2.05 -0.25
N ASP A 80 10.05 -2.28 1.02
CA ASP A 80 10.13 -3.58 1.70
C ASP A 80 8.97 -3.67 2.69
N ALA A 81 7.96 -4.45 2.35
CA ALA A 81 6.73 -4.49 3.12
C ALA A 81 6.19 -5.91 3.26
N TRP A 82 5.62 -6.17 4.41
CA TRP A 82 4.79 -7.32 4.69
C TRP A 82 3.37 -6.87 4.99
N ALA A 83 2.40 -7.71 4.67
CA ALA A 83 1.06 -7.60 5.23
C ALA A 83 0.56 -9.00 5.53
N TYR A 84 -0.11 -9.16 6.65
CA TYR A 84 -0.69 -10.43 7.04
C TYR A 84 -2.06 -10.24 7.67
N TYR A 85 -2.87 -11.24 7.46
CA TYR A 85 -4.18 -11.38 8.04
C TYR A 85 -4.37 -12.82 8.49
N ALA A 86 -4.94 -13.01 9.67
CA ALA A 86 -5.41 -14.30 10.15
C ALA A 86 -6.80 -14.12 10.75
N GLY A 87 -7.73 -14.98 10.40
CA GLY A 87 -9.09 -14.98 10.90
C GLY A 87 -9.50 -16.38 11.34
N LEU A 88 -10.17 -16.46 12.49
CA LEU A 88 -10.77 -17.66 13.05
C LEU A 88 -12.23 -17.37 13.36
N SER A 89 -13.11 -18.27 12.98
CA SER A 89 -14.52 -18.26 13.37
C SER A 89 -14.88 -19.63 13.94
N TYR A 90 -15.46 -19.65 15.14
CA TYR A 90 -15.89 -20.89 15.81
C TYR A 90 -17.31 -20.76 16.33
N ALA A 91 -18.21 -21.59 15.79
CA ALA A 91 -19.59 -21.71 16.27
C ALA A 91 -19.64 -22.59 17.51
N VAL A 92 -19.79 -21.97 18.69
CA VAL A 92 -19.97 -22.67 19.97
C VAL A 92 -21.33 -23.37 20.01
N SER A 93 -22.34 -22.73 19.43
CA SER A 93 -23.70 -23.25 19.27
C SER A 93 -24.35 -22.59 18.07
N ASP A 94 -25.59 -23.00 17.72
CA ASP A 94 -26.36 -22.39 16.62
C ASP A 94 -26.69 -20.90 16.86
N LYS A 95 -26.53 -20.42 18.10
CA LYS A 95 -26.83 -19.03 18.48
C LYS A 95 -25.59 -18.23 18.90
N GLN A 96 -24.43 -18.87 19.01
CA GLN A 96 -23.22 -18.23 19.52
C GLN A 96 -22.03 -18.57 18.65
N ARG A 97 -21.34 -17.54 18.19
CA ARG A 97 -20.11 -17.64 17.39
C ARG A 97 -19.02 -16.79 18.03
N PHE A 98 -17.85 -17.34 18.12
CA PHE A 98 -16.63 -16.64 18.52
C PHE A 98 -15.80 -16.34 17.28
N GLU A 99 -15.27 -15.13 17.19
CA GLU A 99 -14.42 -14.69 16.08
C GLU A 99 -13.17 -14.03 16.64
N LEU A 100 -12.04 -14.33 16.01
CA LEU A 100 -10.74 -13.74 16.33
C LEU A 100 -10.04 -13.33 15.05
N TYR A 101 -9.52 -12.11 15.02
CA TYR A 101 -8.81 -11.55 13.90
C TYR A 101 -7.47 -10.99 14.32
N GLY A 102 -6.44 -11.25 13.48
CA GLY A 102 -5.13 -10.66 13.59
C GLY A 102 -4.75 -10.00 12.26
N ILE A 103 -4.31 -8.76 12.30
CA ILE A 103 -3.91 -8.00 11.10
C ILE A 103 -2.61 -7.27 11.43
N GLY A 104 -1.69 -7.21 10.46
CA GLY A 104 -0.50 -6.41 10.55
C GLY A 104 0.04 -6.07 9.16
N ALA A 105 0.67 -4.92 9.05
CA ALA A 105 1.22 -4.43 7.79
C ALA A 105 2.54 -3.65 8.00
N PRO A 106 3.58 -4.27 8.59
CA PRO A 106 4.86 -3.61 8.77
C PRO A 106 5.49 -3.29 7.41
N GLN A 107 5.97 -2.06 7.28
CA GLN A 107 6.60 -1.62 6.05
C GLN A 107 7.81 -0.73 6.31
N ARG A 108 8.76 -0.82 5.39
CA ARG A 108 9.92 0.06 5.29
C ARG A 108 10.05 0.52 3.85
N HIS A 109 10.35 1.77 3.65
CA HIS A 109 10.56 2.32 2.31
C HIS A 109 11.47 3.53 2.36
N GLY A 110 12.10 3.81 1.25
CA GLY A 110 12.72 5.09 0.99
C GLY A 110 11.68 6.06 0.42
N GLN A 111 11.80 7.32 0.75
CA GLN A 111 10.83 8.34 0.37
C GLN A 111 11.43 9.42 -0.53
N ASN A 112 10.56 10.08 -1.28
CA ASN A 112 10.84 11.31 -2.02
C ASN A 112 9.74 12.32 -1.68
N LEU A 113 9.96 13.13 -0.64
CA LEU A 113 8.92 13.94 -0.01
C LEU A 113 8.67 15.30 -0.66
N TYR A 114 9.66 15.89 -1.29
CA TYR A 114 9.59 17.27 -1.70
C TYR A 114 9.69 17.43 -3.22
N LYS A 115 8.93 18.40 -3.72
CA LYS A 115 9.10 18.88 -5.09
C LYS A 115 10.47 19.52 -5.22
N GLN A 116 11.14 19.25 -6.33
CA GLN A 116 12.43 19.83 -6.66
C GLN A 116 12.33 20.68 -7.93
N ASN A 117 13.29 21.57 -8.11
CA ASN A 117 13.39 22.32 -9.34
C ASN A 117 13.69 21.38 -10.51
N ILE A 118 12.99 21.52 -11.61
CA ILE A 118 13.13 20.68 -12.79
C ILE A 118 14.54 20.72 -13.37
N ALA A 119 15.25 21.83 -13.26
CA ALA A 119 16.62 21.96 -13.68
C ALA A 119 17.60 21.06 -12.93
N THR A 120 17.24 20.59 -11.74
CA THR A 120 18.01 19.55 -11.02
C THR A 120 18.05 18.24 -11.82
N TYR A 121 17.00 17.95 -12.57
CA TYR A 121 16.84 16.73 -13.36
C TYR A 121 17.30 16.91 -14.81
N SER A 122 16.96 18.05 -15.43
CA SER A 122 17.32 18.41 -16.79
C SER A 122 17.22 19.92 -17.02
N GLN A 123 18.34 20.56 -17.32
CA GLN A 123 18.39 21.98 -17.67
C GLN A 123 17.76 22.24 -19.04
N GLU A 124 17.93 21.33 -19.98
CA GLU A 124 17.32 21.41 -21.31
C GLU A 124 15.78 21.44 -21.18
N LEU A 125 15.23 20.50 -20.42
CA LEU A 125 13.80 20.45 -20.19
C LEU A 125 13.28 21.69 -19.43
N ALA A 126 14.02 22.17 -18.45
CA ALA A 126 13.69 23.39 -17.74
C ALA A 126 13.62 24.61 -18.68
N GLY A 127 14.62 24.76 -19.53
CA GLY A 127 14.67 25.85 -20.52
C GLY A 127 13.56 25.78 -21.57
N SER A 128 12.97 24.62 -21.81
CA SER A 128 11.84 24.46 -22.76
C SER A 128 10.50 24.91 -22.18
N ILE A 129 10.40 25.12 -20.85
CA ILE A 129 9.15 25.50 -20.19
C ILE A 129 8.95 27.01 -20.25
N ALA A 130 7.84 27.45 -20.87
CA ALA A 130 7.50 28.86 -20.97
C ALA A 130 7.34 29.48 -19.56
N GLY A 131 8.05 30.58 -19.31
CA GLY A 131 8.03 31.28 -18.02
C GLY A 131 8.88 30.66 -16.92
N TYR A 132 9.70 29.66 -17.23
CA TYR A 132 10.67 29.15 -16.28
C TYR A 132 11.70 30.24 -15.92
N ASN A 133 11.90 30.43 -14.63
CA ASN A 133 12.86 31.40 -14.09
C ASN A 133 14.05 30.63 -13.48
N ASP A 134 15.18 30.63 -14.15
CA ASP A 134 16.39 29.96 -13.72
C ASP A 134 17.09 30.65 -12.53
N SER A 135 16.81 31.95 -12.30
CA SER A 135 17.38 32.67 -11.17
C SER A 135 17.02 32.08 -9.81
N ALA A 136 15.88 31.40 -9.71
CA ALA A 136 15.47 30.70 -8.52
C ALA A 136 16.29 29.39 -8.28
N TYR A 137 16.93 28.88 -9.33
CA TYR A 137 17.77 27.67 -9.27
C TYR A 137 19.22 27.97 -8.87
N VAL A 138 19.76 29.10 -9.34
CA VAL A 138 21.15 29.51 -9.06
C VAL A 138 21.42 29.74 -7.57
N ALA A 139 20.39 30.09 -6.83
CA ALA A 139 20.51 30.26 -5.38
C ALA A 139 20.80 28.95 -4.60
N GLY A 140 20.68 27.82 -5.26
CA GLY A 140 20.95 26.53 -4.64
C GLY A 140 22.33 25.98 -4.99
N GLU A 141 23.39 26.61 -4.60
CA GLU A 141 24.83 26.29 -4.75
C GLU A 141 25.24 24.80 -4.90
N LYS A 142 24.29 23.87 -4.86
CA LYS A 142 24.54 22.42 -4.89
C LYS A 142 24.55 21.79 -6.27
N PHE A 143 23.98 22.42 -7.29
CA PHE A 143 23.75 21.77 -8.59
C PHE A 143 24.16 22.66 -9.76
N GLU A 144 25.43 22.91 -9.89
CA GLU A 144 26.02 23.47 -11.13
C GLU A 144 25.86 22.50 -12.31
N THR A 145 25.64 21.20 -12.02
CA THR A 145 25.45 20.13 -12.98
C THR A 145 24.13 19.39 -12.74
N GLU A 146 23.56 18.87 -13.82
CA GLU A 146 22.36 18.02 -13.73
C GLU A 146 22.65 16.78 -12.88
N ALA A 147 21.76 16.49 -11.95
CA ALA A 147 21.83 15.27 -11.15
C ALA A 147 21.14 14.08 -11.85
N GLY A 148 20.38 14.35 -12.92
CA GLY A 148 19.69 13.36 -13.73
C GLY A 148 18.30 12.99 -13.20
N ARG A 149 17.47 12.46 -14.11
CA ARG A 149 16.03 12.23 -13.88
C ARG A 149 15.67 11.30 -12.72
N PHE A 150 16.59 10.48 -12.26
CA PHE A 150 16.35 9.53 -11.16
C PHE A 150 16.91 10.00 -9.82
N TYR A 151 17.42 11.22 -9.77
CA TYR A 151 18.01 11.77 -8.56
C TYR A 151 16.95 12.04 -7.48
N ASN A 152 17.30 11.72 -6.24
CA ASN A 152 16.48 12.02 -5.06
C ASN A 152 17.35 12.72 -4.01
N GLN A 153 17.16 14.00 -3.85
CA GLN A 153 17.92 14.82 -2.92
C GLN A 153 17.56 14.53 -1.45
N ASN A 154 16.32 14.15 -1.22
CA ASN A 154 15.71 14.09 0.12
C ASN A 154 15.32 12.67 0.50
N TRP A 155 16.01 11.65 -0.02
CA TRP A 155 15.69 10.31 0.36
C TRP A 155 16.02 10.05 1.84
N ALA A 156 15.14 9.35 2.51
CA ALA A 156 15.37 8.84 3.86
C ALA A 156 14.61 7.52 4.02
N PRO A 157 15.13 6.57 4.81
CA PRO A 157 14.37 5.38 5.15
C PRO A 157 13.24 5.73 6.12
N VAL A 158 12.08 5.15 5.88
CA VAL A 158 10.91 5.23 6.77
C VAL A 158 10.48 3.82 7.12
N SER A 159 10.18 3.59 8.38
CA SER A 159 9.57 2.34 8.82
C SER A 159 8.28 2.63 9.60
N SER A 160 7.28 1.80 9.40
CA SER A 160 6.05 1.82 10.17
C SER A 160 5.60 0.38 10.43
N ASP A 161 5.27 0.12 11.68
CA ASP A 161 4.77 -1.16 12.17
C ASP A 161 3.31 -0.95 12.57
N TYR A 162 2.40 -1.51 11.76
CA TYR A 162 0.96 -1.52 11.99
C TYR A 162 0.43 -2.93 12.18
#